data_234d787be3a69430760278cf93f0fa18
#
_entry.id   234d787be3a69430760278cf93f0fa18
#
_cell.length_a   1.000
_cell.length_b   1.000
_cell.length_c   1.000
_cell.angle_alpha   90.00
_cell.angle_beta   90.00
_cell.angle_gamma   90.00
#
_symmetry.space_group_name_H-M   'P 1'
#
loop_
_entity.id
_entity.type
_entity.pdbx_description
1 polymer ?
#
loop_
_entity_poly.entity_id
_entity_poly.type
_entity_poly.pdbx_seq_one_letter_code
_entity_poly.pdbx_strand_id
1 'polypeptide(L)'
;DGIKQMCGNDCPFCTNILPSSIRSQNEIISKVFKNSALSVANAVLEYVQQAVDQGYILPDAVDVLESYIGDNTKADELYAELQMLAKETDYLYKKIEKICMFKPMNVTHAQLVNLEQSLSELVIEERQLQSFYATDLIKKLIYHVSDKINALKGKTGQLKGLFLQHEKKLDELIAQRQDDINQFFTIAGFPYNFCLEKDGEKHAKAYLVPCEFQKEMVVDPKNRLSWGEKNAFSLVMFMFEAISDNADLIVLDDPISAFDXXXXXIWNYSKAI
;
A
#
# COMPACT_ATOMS: atom_id res chain seq x y z
N ASP A 1 7.88 38.29 -37.81
CA ASP A 1 8.46 39.42 -37.06
C ASP A 1 8.34 40.77 -37.78
N GLY A 2 8.43 40.81 -39.11
CA GLY A 2 8.28 42.07 -39.88
C GLY A 2 6.94 42.77 -39.59
N ILE A 3 5.87 42.04 -39.34
CA ILE A 3 4.55 42.63 -39.04
C ILE A 3 4.56 43.36 -37.70
N LYS A 4 5.33 42.87 -36.70
CA LYS A 4 5.45 43.51 -35.38
C LYS A 4 6.27 44.82 -35.43
N GLN A 5 7.05 45.03 -36.48
CA GLN A 5 7.89 46.21 -36.65
C GLN A 5 7.20 47.31 -37.47
N MET A 6 5.97 47.07 -37.95
CA MET A 6 5.23 48.07 -38.71
C MET A 6 4.77 49.22 -37.80
N CYS A 7 5.21 50.43 -38.06
CA CYS A 7 4.73 51.64 -37.41
C CYS A 7 3.74 52.33 -38.35
N GLY A 8 2.44 52.09 -38.11
CA GLY A 8 1.41 52.66 -38.95
C GLY A 8 1.22 51.93 -40.29
N ASN A 9 1.17 52.67 -41.38
CA ASN A 9 0.85 52.15 -42.72
C ASN A 9 2.06 51.98 -43.63
N ASP A 10 3.26 52.12 -43.07
CA ASP A 10 4.49 52.14 -43.88
C ASP A 10 5.19 50.77 -43.83
N CYS A 11 5.87 50.43 -44.94
CA CYS A 11 6.66 49.23 -45.02
C CYS A 11 7.87 49.32 -44.05
N PRO A 12 8.12 48.33 -43.16
CA PRO A 12 9.24 48.41 -42.23
C PRO A 12 10.63 48.28 -42.88
N PHE A 13 10.67 47.92 -44.16
CA PHE A 13 11.94 47.74 -44.88
C PHE A 13 12.31 48.92 -45.81
N CYS A 14 11.29 49.58 -46.37
CA CYS A 14 11.55 50.68 -47.36
C CYS A 14 10.79 51.97 -47.05
N THR A 15 10.04 51.99 -45.95
CA THR A 15 9.29 53.15 -45.45
C THR A 15 8.21 53.72 -46.42
N ASN A 16 7.95 53.02 -47.52
CA ASN A 16 6.86 53.44 -48.45
C ASN A 16 5.50 53.02 -47.89
N ILE A 17 4.46 53.78 -48.24
CA ILE A 17 3.08 53.46 -47.89
C ILE A 17 2.66 52.14 -48.56
N LEU A 18 2.17 51.19 -47.75
CA LEU A 18 1.75 49.88 -48.25
C LEU A 18 0.41 50.02 -48.98
N PRO A 19 0.23 49.40 -50.16
CA PRO A 19 -1.07 49.33 -50.82
C PRO A 19 -2.14 48.68 -49.93
N SER A 20 -3.39 49.06 -50.12
CA SER A 20 -4.52 48.54 -49.36
C SER A 20 -4.66 47.00 -49.45
N SER A 21 -4.32 46.45 -50.63
CA SER A 21 -4.31 45.00 -50.86
C SER A 21 -3.32 44.26 -49.94
N ILE A 22 -2.13 44.86 -49.76
CA ILE A 22 -1.10 44.25 -48.86
C ILE A 22 -1.49 44.42 -47.41
N ARG A 23 -2.15 45.54 -47.04
CA ARG A 23 -2.64 45.74 -45.68
C ARG A 23 -3.71 44.72 -45.32
N SER A 24 -4.70 44.46 -46.17
CA SER A 24 -5.71 43.44 -45.94
C SER A 24 -5.10 42.03 -45.86
N GLN A 25 -4.11 41.74 -46.69
CA GLN A 25 -3.36 40.46 -46.60
C GLN A 25 -2.61 40.34 -45.26
N ASN A 26 -1.95 41.41 -44.82
CA ASN A 26 -1.22 41.45 -43.54
C ASN A 26 -2.20 41.28 -42.34
N GLU A 27 -3.41 41.85 -42.41
CA GLU A 27 -4.44 41.63 -41.37
C GLU A 27 -4.91 40.18 -41.33
N ILE A 28 -5.10 39.54 -42.49
CA ILE A 28 -5.47 38.14 -42.60
C ILE A 28 -4.31 37.28 -42.05
N ILE A 29 -3.06 37.55 -42.48
CA ILE A 29 -1.89 36.84 -42.00
C ILE A 29 -1.73 37.00 -40.48
N SER A 30 -1.92 38.23 -39.93
CA SER A 30 -1.78 38.44 -38.49
C SER A 30 -2.89 37.71 -37.68
N LYS A 31 -4.09 37.59 -38.25
CA LYS A 31 -5.17 36.81 -37.64
C LYS A 31 -4.87 35.31 -37.68
N VAL A 32 -4.30 34.83 -38.78
CA VAL A 32 -3.89 33.43 -38.94
C VAL A 32 -2.70 33.08 -38.01
N PHE A 33 -1.69 34.01 -37.96
CA PHE A 33 -0.49 33.79 -37.13
C PHE A 33 -0.73 34.05 -35.61
N LYS A 34 -1.81 34.74 -35.24
CA LYS A 34 -2.25 34.79 -33.84
C LYS A 34 -3.00 33.52 -33.45
N ASN A 35 -2.89 32.49 -34.25
CA ASN A 35 -3.63 31.24 -34.00
C ASN A 35 -3.04 30.57 -32.78
N SER A 36 -3.92 30.17 -31.89
CA SER A 36 -3.61 29.42 -30.64
C SER A 36 -2.69 28.20 -30.93
N ALA A 37 -2.86 27.58 -32.08
CA ALA A 37 -2.07 26.40 -32.48
C ALA A 37 -0.55 26.67 -32.53
N LEU A 38 -0.13 27.80 -33.15
CA LEU A 38 1.30 28.12 -33.24
C LEU A 38 1.90 28.49 -31.87
N SER A 39 1.12 29.17 -31.02
CA SER A 39 1.60 29.50 -29.68
C SER A 39 1.72 28.24 -28.80
N VAL A 40 0.81 27.28 -28.97
CA VAL A 40 0.88 25.98 -28.30
C VAL A 40 2.10 25.19 -28.80
N ALA A 41 2.30 25.13 -30.11
CA ALA A 41 3.46 24.44 -30.69
C ALA A 41 4.78 24.99 -30.13
N ASN A 42 4.93 26.33 -30.09
CA ASN A 42 6.11 26.96 -29.53
C ASN A 42 6.30 26.67 -28.04
N ALA A 43 5.22 26.65 -27.26
CA ALA A 43 5.27 26.29 -25.83
C ALA A 43 5.71 24.84 -25.63
N VAL A 44 5.24 23.92 -26.48
CA VAL A 44 5.68 22.52 -26.45
C VAL A 44 7.18 22.42 -26.80
N LEU A 45 7.62 23.11 -27.82
CA LEU A 45 9.07 23.13 -28.18
C LEU A 45 9.93 23.68 -27.04
N GLU A 46 9.52 24.79 -26.41
CA GLU A 46 10.21 25.32 -25.22
C GLU A 46 10.29 24.31 -24.07
N TYR A 47 9.20 23.61 -23.81
CA TYR A 47 9.17 22.56 -22.80
C TYR A 47 10.13 21.42 -23.16
N VAL A 48 10.07 20.94 -24.39
CA VAL A 48 10.93 19.83 -24.85
C VAL A 48 12.41 20.25 -24.79
N GLN A 49 12.74 21.47 -25.23
CA GLN A 49 14.12 22.00 -25.18
C GLN A 49 14.61 22.05 -23.71
N GLN A 50 13.82 22.57 -22.80
CA GLN A 50 14.18 22.58 -21.37
C GLN A 50 14.42 21.18 -20.82
N ALA A 51 13.59 20.22 -21.21
CA ALA A 51 13.71 18.82 -20.77
C ALA A 51 14.95 18.15 -21.40
N VAL A 52 15.30 18.49 -22.64
CA VAL A 52 16.55 18.04 -23.29
C VAL A 52 17.77 18.62 -22.57
N ASP A 53 17.75 19.92 -22.28
CA ASP A 53 18.86 20.59 -21.57
C ASP A 53 19.10 19.96 -20.18
N GLN A 54 18.05 19.44 -19.54
CA GLN A 54 18.14 18.74 -18.25
C GLN A 54 18.44 17.25 -18.40
N GLY A 55 18.50 16.73 -19.62
CA GLY A 55 18.80 15.32 -19.88
C GLY A 55 17.61 14.37 -19.71
N TYR A 56 16.39 14.87 -19.57
CA TYR A 56 15.19 14.02 -19.41
C TYR A 56 14.66 13.50 -20.74
N ILE A 57 14.81 14.26 -21.82
CA ILE A 57 14.33 13.93 -23.17
C ILE A 57 15.54 13.80 -24.10
N LEU A 58 15.43 12.93 -25.10
CA LEU A 58 16.48 12.71 -26.11
C LEU A 58 16.72 14.00 -26.91
N PRO A 59 18.00 14.36 -27.24
CA PRO A 59 18.29 15.57 -27.96
C PRO A 59 17.61 15.67 -29.34
N ASP A 60 17.50 14.55 -30.05
CA ASP A 60 16.90 14.48 -31.39
C ASP A 60 15.39 14.86 -31.38
N ALA A 61 14.74 14.87 -30.21
CA ALA A 61 13.31 15.18 -30.09
C ALA A 61 12.97 16.60 -30.58
N VAL A 62 13.83 17.57 -30.31
CA VAL A 62 13.63 18.96 -30.75
C VAL A 62 13.71 19.04 -32.29
N ASP A 63 14.75 18.46 -32.87
CA ASP A 63 14.96 18.45 -34.32
C ASP A 63 13.78 17.80 -35.06
N VAL A 64 13.32 16.67 -34.54
CA VAL A 64 12.17 15.93 -35.09
C VAL A 64 10.91 16.82 -35.07
N LEU A 65 10.57 17.41 -33.91
CA LEU A 65 9.36 18.23 -33.77
C LEU A 65 9.48 19.52 -34.63
N GLU A 66 10.65 20.17 -34.69
CA GLU A 66 10.86 21.35 -35.51
C GLU A 66 10.70 21.06 -37.01
N SER A 67 11.17 19.89 -37.46
CA SER A 67 11.09 19.51 -38.89
C SER A 67 9.63 19.35 -39.34
N TYR A 68 8.71 19.06 -38.44
CA TYR A 68 7.29 18.91 -38.76
C TYR A 68 6.50 20.21 -38.60
N ILE A 69 6.83 21.08 -37.64
CA ILE A 69 6.08 22.32 -37.36
C ILE A 69 6.12 23.29 -38.53
N GLY A 70 7.21 23.31 -39.30
CA GLY A 70 7.37 24.17 -40.46
C GLY A 70 6.69 23.69 -41.74
N ASP A 71 6.16 22.47 -41.77
CA ASP A 71 5.67 21.82 -42.98
C ASP A 71 4.24 21.33 -42.83
N ASN A 72 3.29 22.05 -43.40
CA ASN A 72 1.87 21.72 -43.35
C ASN A 72 1.52 20.34 -43.97
N THR A 73 2.38 19.81 -44.84
CA THR A 73 2.17 18.48 -45.45
C THR A 73 2.42 17.35 -44.48
N LYS A 74 3.10 17.61 -43.35
CA LYS A 74 3.50 16.63 -42.34
C LYS A 74 2.68 16.78 -41.03
N ALA A 75 1.50 17.38 -41.11
CA ALA A 75 0.65 17.63 -39.93
C ALA A 75 0.27 16.32 -39.20
N ASP A 76 0.00 15.26 -39.94
CA ASP A 76 -0.37 13.96 -39.36
C ASP A 76 0.81 13.30 -38.61
N GLU A 77 2.02 13.45 -39.16
CA GLU A 77 3.27 12.95 -38.57
C GLU A 77 3.57 13.70 -37.25
N LEU A 78 3.47 15.03 -37.27
CA LEU A 78 3.63 15.87 -36.10
C LEU A 78 2.62 15.45 -35.01
N TYR A 79 1.35 15.23 -35.39
CA TYR A 79 0.31 14.81 -34.47
C TYR A 79 0.64 13.46 -33.81
N ALA A 80 1.16 12.52 -34.58
CA ALA A 80 1.56 11.20 -34.07
C ALA A 80 2.72 11.33 -33.06
N GLU A 81 3.73 12.14 -33.33
CA GLU A 81 4.87 12.39 -32.43
C GLU A 81 4.41 13.07 -31.14
N LEU A 82 3.56 14.09 -31.24
CA LEU A 82 2.98 14.76 -30.06
C LEU A 82 2.13 13.80 -29.22
N GLN A 83 1.39 12.88 -29.86
CA GLN A 83 0.65 11.85 -29.13
C GLN A 83 1.59 10.90 -28.39
N MET A 84 2.71 10.51 -28.98
CA MET A 84 3.71 9.66 -28.31
C MET A 84 4.34 10.39 -27.12
N LEU A 85 4.74 11.63 -27.29
CA LEU A 85 5.26 12.45 -26.19
C LEU A 85 4.24 12.58 -25.05
N ALA A 86 3.00 12.88 -25.37
CA ALA A 86 1.92 13.01 -24.39
C ALA A 86 1.68 11.69 -23.63
N LYS A 87 1.70 10.56 -24.34
CA LYS A 87 1.52 9.22 -23.78
C LYS A 87 2.64 8.86 -22.80
N GLU A 88 3.90 9.08 -23.21
CA GLU A 88 5.06 8.79 -22.34
C GLU A 88 5.06 9.71 -21.10
N THR A 89 4.74 11.00 -21.28
CA THR A 89 4.65 11.99 -20.20
C THR A 89 3.54 11.61 -19.20
N ASP A 90 2.34 11.28 -19.69
CA ASP A 90 1.20 10.86 -18.85
C ASP A 90 1.54 9.58 -18.09
N TYR A 91 2.20 8.62 -18.73
CA TYR A 91 2.65 7.39 -18.08
C TYR A 91 3.61 7.68 -16.92
N LEU A 92 4.63 8.49 -17.15
CA LEU A 92 5.59 8.90 -16.10
C LEU A 92 4.90 9.65 -14.98
N TYR A 93 4.06 10.62 -15.33
CA TYR A 93 3.32 11.43 -14.33
C TYR A 93 2.49 10.53 -13.41
N LYS A 94 1.71 9.61 -13.97
CA LYS A 94 0.87 8.68 -13.19
C LYS A 94 1.71 7.78 -12.30
N LYS A 95 2.86 7.30 -12.78
CA LYS A 95 3.76 6.47 -11.97
C LYS A 95 4.37 7.26 -10.81
N ILE A 96 4.88 8.46 -11.07
CA ILE A 96 5.46 9.33 -10.05
C ILE A 96 4.39 9.70 -9.00
N GLU A 97 3.20 10.07 -9.44
CA GLU A 97 2.08 10.39 -8.55
C GLU A 97 1.74 9.21 -7.61
N LYS A 98 1.62 8.00 -8.15
CA LYS A 98 1.39 6.78 -7.36
C LYS A 98 2.52 6.54 -6.34
N ILE A 99 3.78 6.71 -6.76
CA ILE A 99 4.94 6.54 -5.87
C ILE A 99 4.90 7.58 -4.74
N CYS A 100 4.62 8.84 -5.04
CA CYS A 100 4.54 9.92 -4.06
C CYS A 100 3.38 9.72 -3.06
N MET A 101 2.27 9.16 -3.53
CA MET A 101 1.09 8.89 -2.69
C MET A 101 1.20 7.59 -1.88
N PHE A 102 2.16 6.74 -2.19
CA PHE A 102 2.32 5.45 -1.52
C PHE A 102 2.74 5.63 -0.06
N LYS A 103 1.83 5.29 0.88
CA LYS A 103 2.07 5.40 2.33
C LYS A 103 1.63 4.11 3.02
N PRO A 104 2.54 3.14 3.19
CA PRO A 104 2.21 1.88 3.88
C PRO A 104 2.19 2.09 5.40
N MET A 105 1.18 2.77 5.91
CA MET A 105 1.01 2.99 7.36
C MET A 105 0.00 2.00 7.94
N ASN A 106 0.30 1.48 9.14
CA ASN A 106 -0.57 0.58 9.90
C ASN A 106 -0.98 -0.67 9.10
N VAL A 107 -0.01 -1.33 8.49
CA VAL A 107 -0.25 -2.50 7.64
C VAL A 107 -0.72 -3.67 8.51
N THR A 108 -1.96 -4.12 8.32
CA THR A 108 -2.51 -5.34 8.93
C THR A 108 -2.10 -6.58 8.10
N HIS A 109 -2.24 -7.78 8.69
CA HIS A 109 -1.95 -9.03 8.00
C HIS A 109 -2.74 -9.15 6.67
N ALA A 110 -4.04 -8.80 6.69
CA ALA A 110 -4.89 -8.84 5.50
C ALA A 110 -4.38 -7.88 4.39
N GLN A 111 -3.81 -6.74 4.78
CA GLN A 111 -3.28 -5.75 3.83
C GLN A 111 -1.92 -6.16 3.25
N LEU A 112 -1.14 -7.02 3.95
CA LEU A 112 0.17 -7.49 3.44
C LEU A 112 0.03 -8.24 2.12
N VAL A 113 -1.06 -8.98 1.94
CA VAL A 113 -1.31 -9.73 0.69
C VAL A 113 -1.43 -8.76 -0.49
N ASN A 114 -2.12 -7.63 -0.30
CA ASN A 114 -2.35 -6.64 -1.34
C ASN A 114 -1.14 -5.70 -1.52
N LEU A 115 -0.28 -5.58 -0.50
CA LEU A 115 0.87 -4.68 -0.52
C LEU A 115 1.87 -5.06 -1.62
N GLU A 116 2.11 -6.36 -1.81
CA GLU A 116 3.03 -6.86 -2.84
C GLU A 116 2.53 -6.50 -4.25
N GLN A 117 1.23 -6.62 -4.48
CA GLN A 117 0.60 -6.20 -5.74
C GLN A 117 0.72 -4.69 -5.92
N SER A 118 0.40 -3.90 -4.89
CA SER A 118 0.51 -2.43 -4.92
C SER A 118 1.93 -1.99 -5.26
N LEU A 119 2.95 -2.63 -4.66
CA LEU A 119 4.35 -2.35 -4.96
C LEU A 119 4.70 -2.69 -6.41
N SER A 120 4.13 -3.77 -6.96
CA SER A 120 4.36 -4.16 -8.37
C SER A 120 3.79 -3.12 -9.34
N GLU A 121 2.67 -2.49 -8.98
CA GLU A 121 2.06 -1.43 -9.80
C GLU A 121 2.89 -0.15 -9.84
N LEU A 122 3.80 0.07 -8.88
CA LEU A 122 4.68 1.24 -8.85
C LEU A 122 5.87 1.11 -9.81
N VAL A 123 6.20 -0.09 -10.26
CA VAL A 123 7.35 -0.33 -11.15
C VAL A 123 7.17 0.43 -12.45
N ILE A 124 8.20 1.19 -12.86
CA ILE A 124 8.24 1.92 -14.13
C ILE A 124 8.85 0.99 -15.18
N GLU A 125 8.11 0.73 -16.25
CA GLU A 125 8.56 -0.16 -17.33
C GLU A 125 9.27 0.66 -18.39
N GLU A 126 10.58 0.43 -18.57
CA GLU A 126 11.42 1.12 -19.54
C GLU A 126 10.85 1.04 -20.97
N ARG A 127 10.22 -0.09 -21.32
CA ARG A 127 9.61 -0.29 -22.64
C ARG A 127 8.47 0.70 -22.96
N GLN A 128 7.94 1.40 -21.97
CA GLN A 128 6.89 2.42 -22.16
C GLN A 128 7.46 3.82 -22.42
N LEU A 129 8.81 3.94 -22.46
CA LEU A 129 9.52 5.21 -22.51
C LEU A 129 10.66 5.14 -23.55
N GLN A 130 10.37 4.63 -24.74
CA GLN A 130 11.41 4.34 -25.74
C GLN A 130 11.62 5.47 -26.76
N SER A 131 10.67 6.39 -26.89
CA SER A 131 10.73 7.44 -27.91
C SER A 131 11.41 8.70 -27.40
N PHE A 132 10.84 9.35 -26.41
CA PHE A 132 11.31 10.65 -25.92
C PHE A 132 12.15 10.56 -24.65
N TYR A 133 11.79 9.65 -23.74
CA TYR A 133 12.39 9.54 -22.40
C TYR A 133 13.44 8.42 -22.29
N ALA A 134 13.98 7.94 -23.42
CA ALA A 134 14.96 6.84 -23.43
C ALA A 134 16.41 7.29 -23.11
N THR A 135 16.57 8.35 -22.33
CA THR A 135 17.89 8.89 -21.96
C THR A 135 18.58 8.03 -20.89
N ASP A 136 19.91 8.11 -20.82
CA ASP A 136 20.71 7.44 -19.80
C ASP A 136 20.34 7.90 -18.38
N LEU A 137 19.97 9.18 -18.24
CA LEU A 137 19.53 9.73 -16.94
C LEU A 137 18.23 9.05 -16.50
N ILE A 138 17.22 9.01 -17.36
CA ILE A 138 15.92 8.38 -17.06
C ILE A 138 16.12 6.88 -16.75
N LYS A 139 16.94 6.17 -17.54
CA LYS A 139 17.24 4.74 -17.29
C LYS A 139 17.87 4.55 -15.92
N LYS A 140 18.81 5.37 -15.51
CA LYS A 140 19.43 5.33 -14.19
C LYS A 140 18.41 5.59 -13.07
N LEU A 141 17.53 6.56 -13.24
CA LEU A 141 16.48 6.89 -12.27
C LEU A 141 15.48 5.73 -12.14
N ILE A 142 15.03 5.16 -13.26
CA ILE A 142 14.13 3.99 -13.29
C ILE A 142 14.78 2.81 -12.55
N TYR A 143 16.05 2.52 -12.85
CA TYR A 143 16.78 1.44 -12.18
C TYR A 143 16.83 1.67 -10.67
N HIS A 144 17.18 2.88 -10.23
CA HIS A 144 17.26 3.21 -8.81
C HIS A 144 15.90 3.05 -8.10
N VAL A 145 14.83 3.57 -8.71
CA VAL A 145 13.46 3.44 -8.16
C VAL A 145 13.05 1.96 -8.10
N SER A 146 13.29 1.22 -9.18
CA SER A 146 12.95 -0.22 -9.27
C SER A 146 13.70 -1.04 -8.21
N ASP A 147 14.96 -0.74 -7.99
CA ASP A 147 15.77 -1.37 -6.93
C ASP A 147 15.14 -1.17 -5.55
N LYS A 148 14.72 0.07 -5.22
CA LYS A 148 14.06 0.38 -3.95
C LYS A 148 12.70 -0.34 -3.81
N ILE A 149 11.91 -0.38 -4.88
CA ILE A 149 10.63 -1.09 -4.90
C ILE A 149 10.88 -2.60 -4.66
N ASN A 150 11.86 -3.19 -5.33
CA ASN A 150 12.19 -4.61 -5.17
C ASN A 150 12.69 -4.92 -3.76
N ALA A 151 13.49 -4.04 -3.16
CA ALA A 151 13.91 -4.16 -1.77
C ALA A 151 12.71 -4.14 -0.81
N LEU A 152 11.73 -3.24 -1.05
CA LEU A 152 10.49 -3.18 -0.26
C LEU A 152 9.66 -4.46 -0.44
N LYS A 153 9.56 -4.99 -1.66
CA LYS A 153 8.87 -6.27 -1.92
C LYS A 153 9.51 -7.41 -1.14
N GLY A 154 10.84 -7.46 -1.12
CA GLY A 154 11.58 -8.46 -0.33
C GLY A 154 11.26 -8.36 1.17
N LYS A 155 11.23 -7.15 1.72
CA LYS A 155 10.87 -6.92 3.13
C LYS A 155 9.41 -7.29 3.42
N THR A 156 8.50 -7.02 2.48
CA THR A 156 7.09 -7.41 2.59
C THR A 156 6.95 -8.94 2.67
N GLY A 157 7.69 -9.66 1.83
CA GLY A 157 7.73 -11.12 1.86
C GLY A 157 8.26 -11.67 3.20
N GLN A 158 9.34 -11.08 3.73
CA GLN A 158 9.90 -11.45 5.03
C GLN A 158 8.87 -11.20 6.15
N LEU A 159 8.23 -10.05 6.15
CA LEU A 159 7.21 -9.69 7.16
C LEU A 159 6.03 -10.66 7.11
N LYS A 160 5.56 -11.03 5.91
CA LYS A 160 4.50 -12.03 5.72
C LYS A 160 4.90 -13.38 6.33
N GLY A 161 6.15 -13.81 6.08
CA GLY A 161 6.68 -15.05 6.66
C GLY A 161 6.70 -15.02 8.19
N LEU A 162 7.11 -13.90 8.79
CA LEU A 162 7.13 -13.72 10.25
C LEU A 162 5.71 -13.74 10.84
N PHE A 163 4.73 -13.13 10.18
CA PHE A 163 3.33 -13.19 10.61
C PHE A 163 2.81 -14.61 10.63
N LEU A 164 3.07 -15.39 9.57
CA LEU A 164 2.65 -16.80 9.50
C LEU A 164 3.29 -17.65 10.61
N GLN A 165 4.58 -17.41 10.88
CA GLN A 165 5.28 -18.11 11.99
C GLN A 165 4.68 -17.71 13.34
N HIS A 166 4.37 -16.44 13.55
CA HIS A 166 3.75 -15.94 14.77
C HIS A 166 2.36 -16.57 14.97
N GLU A 167 1.53 -16.60 13.93
CA GLU A 167 0.21 -17.23 13.97
C GLU A 167 0.32 -18.71 14.36
N LYS A 168 1.19 -19.46 13.70
CA LYS A 168 1.41 -20.87 13.98
C LYS A 168 1.83 -21.08 15.44
N LYS A 169 2.77 -20.29 15.93
CA LYS A 169 3.26 -20.37 17.30
C LYS A 169 2.14 -20.05 18.32
N LEU A 170 1.30 -19.07 18.01
CA LEU A 170 0.15 -18.73 18.84
C LEU A 170 -0.87 -19.87 18.87
N ASP A 171 -1.15 -20.51 17.73
CA ASP A 171 -2.03 -21.67 17.66
C ASP A 171 -1.51 -22.85 18.51
N GLU A 172 -0.20 -23.12 18.43
CA GLU A 172 0.44 -24.17 19.23
C GLU A 172 0.33 -23.88 20.72
N LEU A 173 0.55 -22.62 21.15
CA LEU A 173 0.42 -22.21 22.55
C LEU A 173 -1.02 -22.30 23.03
N ILE A 174 -1.98 -21.87 22.22
CA ILE A 174 -3.41 -21.95 22.55
C ILE A 174 -3.82 -23.42 22.75
N ALA A 175 -3.42 -24.30 21.81
CA ALA A 175 -3.74 -25.73 21.89
C ALA A 175 -3.12 -26.36 23.14
N GLN A 176 -1.85 -26.08 23.42
CA GLN A 176 -1.16 -26.62 24.59
C GLN A 176 -1.85 -26.18 25.90
N ARG A 177 -2.12 -24.89 26.05
CA ARG A 177 -2.78 -24.36 27.25
C ARG A 177 -4.20 -24.90 27.42
N GLN A 178 -4.92 -25.06 26.33
CA GLN A 178 -6.26 -25.66 26.35
C GLN A 178 -6.22 -27.10 26.85
N ASP A 179 -5.24 -27.87 26.36
CA ASP A 179 -5.06 -29.27 26.78
C ASP A 179 -4.69 -29.37 28.28
N ASP A 180 -3.79 -28.52 28.78
CA ASP A 180 -3.40 -28.45 30.18
C ASP A 180 -4.59 -28.16 31.07
N ILE A 181 -5.42 -27.18 30.73
CA ILE A 181 -6.63 -26.78 31.47
C ILE A 181 -7.66 -27.92 31.43
N ASN A 182 -7.86 -28.55 30.29
CA ASN A 182 -8.83 -29.63 30.12
C ASN A 182 -8.39 -30.91 30.87
N GLN A 183 -7.11 -31.21 30.91
CA GLN A 183 -6.57 -32.29 31.73
C GLN A 183 -6.85 -32.04 33.21
N PHE A 184 -6.64 -30.82 33.70
CA PHE A 184 -6.97 -30.43 35.05
C PHE A 184 -8.49 -30.58 35.32
N PHE A 185 -9.34 -30.07 34.40
CA PHE A 185 -10.79 -30.18 34.53
C PHE A 185 -11.23 -31.65 34.63
N THR A 186 -10.65 -32.52 33.81
CA THR A 186 -10.97 -33.97 33.84
C THR A 186 -10.60 -34.58 35.20
N ILE A 187 -9.41 -34.26 35.72
CA ILE A 187 -8.94 -34.77 37.03
C ILE A 187 -9.84 -34.24 38.17
N ALA A 188 -10.23 -32.98 38.07
CA ALA A 188 -11.08 -32.33 39.08
C ALA A 188 -12.56 -32.70 38.96
N GLY A 189 -12.94 -33.51 37.95
CA GLY A 189 -14.32 -33.94 37.74
C GLY A 189 -15.25 -32.84 37.21
N PHE A 190 -14.71 -31.83 36.52
CA PHE A 190 -15.52 -30.79 35.91
C PHE A 190 -16.26 -31.34 34.68
N PRO A 191 -17.58 -31.08 34.58
CA PRO A 191 -18.35 -31.55 33.41
C PRO A 191 -18.25 -30.65 32.19
N TYR A 192 -17.16 -29.89 32.06
CA TYR A 192 -16.97 -28.93 30.99
C TYR A 192 -15.57 -29.07 30.38
N ASN A 193 -15.48 -28.84 29.10
CA ASN A 193 -14.21 -28.60 28.39
C ASN A 193 -14.02 -27.10 28.17
N PHE A 194 -12.79 -26.63 28.43
CA PHE A 194 -12.35 -25.25 28.14
C PHE A 194 -11.93 -25.18 26.69
N CYS A 195 -12.41 -24.18 25.98
CA CYS A 195 -12.08 -23.93 24.59
C CYS A 195 -11.60 -22.48 24.40
N LEU A 196 -10.52 -22.34 23.67
CA LEU A 196 -9.97 -21.04 23.23
C LEU A 196 -10.07 -20.94 21.72
N GLU A 197 -10.67 -19.87 21.24
CA GLU A 197 -10.71 -19.56 19.81
C GLU A 197 -10.15 -18.16 19.56
N LYS A 198 -9.51 -17.98 18.43
CA LYS A 198 -9.06 -16.66 18.00
C LYS A 198 -10.26 -15.78 17.67
N ASP A 199 -10.27 -14.56 18.20
CA ASP A 199 -11.26 -13.53 17.89
C ASP A 199 -10.53 -12.33 17.30
N GLY A 200 -10.23 -12.42 16.01
CA GLY A 200 -9.44 -11.43 15.30
C GLY A 200 -7.92 -11.61 15.50
N GLU A 201 -7.16 -10.57 15.18
CA GLU A 201 -5.68 -10.65 15.17
C GLU A 201 -5.04 -10.54 16.56
N LYS A 202 -5.77 -10.03 17.56
CA LYS A 202 -5.19 -9.65 18.87
C LYS A 202 -5.91 -10.26 20.07
N HIS A 203 -7.02 -10.95 19.87
CA HIS A 203 -7.85 -11.42 20.96
C HIS A 203 -8.10 -12.92 20.82
N ALA A 204 -8.19 -13.59 21.95
CA ALA A 204 -8.68 -14.95 22.05
C ALA A 204 -9.98 -14.93 22.88
N LYS A 205 -10.96 -15.69 22.44
CA LYS A 205 -12.23 -15.85 23.12
C LYS A 205 -12.25 -17.19 23.82
N ALA A 206 -12.49 -17.16 25.12
CA ALA A 206 -12.57 -18.35 25.95
C ALA A 206 -14.06 -18.70 26.21
N TYR A 207 -14.39 -19.98 26.10
CA TYR A 207 -15.73 -20.48 26.41
C TYR A 207 -15.67 -21.91 26.95
N LEU A 208 -16.75 -22.36 27.52
CA LEU A 208 -16.88 -23.70 28.07
C LEU A 208 -17.90 -24.50 27.26
N VAL A 209 -17.60 -25.79 27.05
CA VAL A 209 -18.47 -26.72 26.34
C VAL A 209 -18.79 -27.89 27.31
N PRO A 210 -20.07 -28.23 27.59
CA PRO A 210 -20.38 -29.37 28.41
C PRO A 210 -19.84 -30.68 27.79
N CYS A 211 -19.26 -31.56 28.61
CA CYS A 211 -18.70 -32.84 28.15
C CYS A 211 -19.76 -33.74 27.51
N GLU A 212 -21.01 -33.70 28.03
CA GLU A 212 -22.11 -34.53 27.56
C GLU A 212 -22.75 -34.08 26.24
N PHE A 213 -22.60 -32.81 25.89
CA PHE A 213 -23.23 -32.20 24.71
C PHE A 213 -22.19 -31.44 23.88
N GLN A 214 -21.54 -32.15 23.00
CA GLN A 214 -20.43 -31.62 22.19
C GLN A 214 -20.80 -30.43 21.24
N LYS A 215 -22.07 -29.99 21.23
CA LYS A 215 -22.53 -28.98 20.23
C LYS A 215 -23.10 -27.68 20.81
N GLU A 216 -23.29 -27.58 22.12
CA GLU A 216 -23.86 -26.35 22.70
C GLU A 216 -22.79 -25.57 23.45
N MET A 217 -22.30 -24.50 22.81
CA MET A 217 -21.46 -23.53 23.48
C MET A 217 -22.16 -22.90 24.67
N VAL A 218 -21.52 -22.89 25.82
CA VAL A 218 -21.99 -22.07 26.96
C VAL A 218 -21.50 -20.62 26.66
N VAL A 219 -22.37 -19.87 26.03
CA VAL A 219 -22.07 -18.51 25.58
C VAL A 219 -21.82 -17.54 26.73
N ASP A 220 -22.32 -17.86 27.92
CA ASP A 220 -22.14 -17.02 29.11
C ASP A 220 -21.82 -17.90 30.34
N PRO A 221 -20.53 -18.23 30.55
CA PRO A 221 -20.12 -19.04 31.72
C PRO A 221 -20.50 -18.39 33.05
N LYS A 222 -20.54 -17.06 33.12
CA LYS A 222 -20.85 -16.32 34.36
C LYS A 222 -22.22 -16.63 34.90
N ASN A 223 -23.21 -16.94 34.05
CA ASN A 223 -24.58 -17.17 34.46
C ASN A 223 -24.97 -18.64 34.51
N ARG A 224 -24.19 -19.55 33.94
CA ARG A 224 -24.51 -20.99 33.89
C ARG A 224 -23.71 -21.84 34.87
N LEU A 225 -22.53 -21.39 35.26
CA LEU A 225 -21.73 -22.12 36.25
C LEU A 225 -22.27 -21.88 37.66
N SER A 226 -22.28 -22.94 38.50
CA SER A 226 -22.50 -22.82 39.92
C SER A 226 -21.43 -21.97 40.59
N TRP A 227 -21.65 -21.47 41.77
CA TRP A 227 -20.68 -20.63 42.49
C TRP A 227 -19.35 -21.38 42.71
N GLY A 228 -19.41 -22.66 43.08
CA GLY A 228 -18.20 -23.50 43.23
C GLY A 228 -17.44 -23.70 41.93
N GLU A 229 -18.13 -23.95 40.81
CA GLU A 229 -17.49 -24.07 39.47
C GLU A 229 -16.82 -22.78 39.03
N LYS A 230 -17.44 -21.62 39.31
CA LYS A 230 -16.85 -20.32 39.04
C LYS A 230 -15.55 -20.12 39.80
N ASN A 231 -15.57 -20.41 41.09
CA ASN A 231 -14.39 -20.27 41.94
C ASN A 231 -13.27 -21.21 41.52
N ALA A 232 -13.60 -22.47 41.21
CA ALA A 232 -12.62 -23.45 40.74
C ALA A 232 -12.02 -23.02 39.40
N PHE A 233 -12.82 -22.56 38.45
CA PHE A 233 -12.33 -22.03 37.17
C PHE A 233 -11.42 -20.83 37.38
N SER A 234 -11.81 -19.90 38.25
CA SER A 234 -10.99 -18.71 38.56
C SER A 234 -9.67 -19.09 39.20
N LEU A 235 -9.66 -20.07 40.09
CA LEU A 235 -8.45 -20.57 40.75
C LEU A 235 -7.48 -21.20 39.71
N VAL A 236 -8.02 -22.02 38.81
CA VAL A 236 -7.23 -22.66 37.76
C VAL A 236 -6.57 -21.57 36.86
N MET A 237 -7.37 -20.59 36.44
CA MET A 237 -6.84 -19.51 35.61
C MET A 237 -5.77 -18.70 36.35
N PHE A 238 -5.98 -18.39 37.63
CA PHE A 238 -5.01 -17.73 38.49
C PHE A 238 -3.71 -18.54 38.61
N MET A 239 -3.82 -19.86 38.84
CA MET A 239 -2.62 -20.73 38.92
C MET A 239 -1.82 -20.74 37.60
N PHE A 240 -2.50 -20.84 36.45
CA PHE A 240 -1.84 -20.79 35.16
C PHE A 240 -1.14 -19.44 34.90
N GLU A 241 -1.79 -18.36 35.33
CA GLU A 241 -1.22 -17.01 35.25
C GLU A 241 0.04 -16.92 36.12
N ALA A 242 -0.05 -17.33 37.38
CA ALA A 242 1.08 -17.29 38.32
C ALA A 242 2.27 -18.13 37.85
N ILE A 243 2.01 -19.33 37.28
CA ILE A 243 3.06 -20.21 36.72
C ILE A 243 3.69 -19.53 35.48
N SER A 244 2.85 -18.96 34.62
CA SER A 244 3.33 -18.26 33.40
C SER A 244 4.22 -17.07 33.75
N ASP A 245 3.88 -16.36 34.81
CA ASP A 245 4.64 -15.20 35.29
C ASP A 245 5.86 -15.57 36.12
N ASN A 246 6.09 -16.89 36.33
CA ASN A 246 7.16 -17.43 37.18
C ASN A 246 7.13 -16.82 38.60
N ALA A 247 5.95 -16.78 39.20
CA ALA A 247 5.78 -16.23 40.56
C ALA A 247 6.58 -17.01 41.60
N ASP A 248 7.46 -16.34 42.32
CA ASP A 248 8.30 -16.96 43.38
C ASP A 248 7.46 -17.43 44.61
N LEU A 249 6.30 -16.82 44.81
CA LEU A 249 5.42 -17.14 45.94
C LEU A 249 3.97 -16.95 45.51
N ILE A 250 3.16 -17.97 45.77
CA ILE A 250 1.72 -17.92 45.52
C ILE A 250 1.02 -18.05 46.92
N VAL A 251 0.24 -17.06 47.28
CA VAL A 251 -0.52 -17.06 48.52
C VAL A 251 -2.00 -17.27 48.20
N LEU A 252 -2.58 -18.33 48.74
CA LEU A 252 -3.98 -18.64 48.58
C LEU A 252 -4.66 -18.51 49.94
N ASP A 253 -5.60 -17.59 50.09
CA ASP A 253 -6.39 -17.37 51.29
C ASP A 253 -7.71 -18.17 51.19
N ASP A 254 -7.77 -19.23 51.93
CA ASP A 254 -8.93 -20.14 52.04
C ASP A 254 -9.48 -20.58 50.66
N PRO A 255 -8.66 -21.23 49.83
CA PRO A 255 -9.08 -21.59 48.46
C PRO A 255 -10.12 -22.70 48.40
N ILE A 256 -10.39 -23.38 49.51
CA ILE A 256 -11.21 -24.62 49.58
C ILE A 256 -12.60 -24.40 50.15
N SER A 257 -12.83 -23.33 50.91
CA SER A 257 -14.14 -23.10 51.57
C SER A 257 -15.32 -23.02 50.59
N ALA A 258 -15.02 -22.80 49.32
CA ALA A 258 -16.02 -22.68 48.26
C ALA A 258 -16.28 -23.99 47.49
N PHE A 259 -15.57 -25.10 47.81
CA PHE A 259 -15.63 -26.34 47.01
C PHE A 259 -16.33 -27.45 47.78
N ASP A 260 -17.37 -27.95 47.23
CA ASP A 260 -17.92 -29.25 47.67
C ASP A 260 -16.95 -30.38 47.38
N UNK A 261 -16.87 -31.30 48.09
CA UNK A 261 -16.03 -32.42 48.11
C UNK A 261 -15.23 -32.89 46.86
N UNK A 262 -15.49 -32.44 45.95
CA UNK A 262 -14.71 -32.69 44.78
C UNK A 262 -13.37 -31.99 44.75
N UNK A 263 -13.31 -31.30 45.47
CA UNK A 263 -12.17 -30.53 45.61
C UNK A 263 -10.95 -31.21 46.23
N UNK A 264 -11.20 -32.07 46.76
CA UNK A 264 -10.16 -32.83 47.28
C UNK A 264 -9.22 -33.36 46.25
N UNK A 265 -9.60 -33.47 45.27
CA UNK A 265 -8.81 -33.81 44.21
C UNK A 265 -7.89 -32.76 43.83
N ILE A 266 -8.24 -31.67 43.83
CA ILE A 266 -7.43 -30.47 43.51
C ILE A 266 -6.25 -30.33 44.49
N TRP A 267 -6.50 -30.54 45.74
CA TRP A 267 -5.48 -30.41 46.78
C TRP A 267 -4.30 -31.39 46.60
N ASN A 268 -4.58 -32.58 46.12
CA ASN A 268 -3.52 -33.57 45.88
C ASN A 268 -2.67 -33.24 44.66
N TYR A 269 -3.23 -32.54 43.68
CA TYR A 269 -2.48 -32.16 42.47
C TYR A 269 -1.50 -31.02 42.77
N SER A 270 -1.89 -30.06 43.63
CA SER A 270 -1.02 -28.95 44.00
C SER A 270 0.26 -29.36 44.77
N LYS A 271 0.27 -30.58 45.28
CA LYS A 271 1.48 -31.15 45.93
C LYS A 271 2.43 -31.86 44.97
N ALA A 272 2.04 -32.04 43.71
CA ALA A 272 2.83 -32.76 42.70
C ALA A 272 3.54 -31.84 41.68
N ILE A 273 3.31 -30.51 41.78
CA ILE A 273 3.96 -29.50 40.96
C ILE A 273 5.00 -28.76 41.79
#